data_77b037ed6fba763dd9589438f82e5b5e
#
_entry.id   77b037ed6fba763dd9589438f82e5b5e
#
_cell.length_a   1.000
_cell.length_b   1.000
_cell.length_c   1.000
_cell.angle_alpha   90.00
_cell.angle_beta   90.00
_cell.angle_gamma   90.00
#
_symmetry.space_group_name_H-M   'P 1'
#
loop_
_entity.id
_entity.type
_entity.pdbx_description
1 polymer ?
#
loop_
_entity_poly.entity_id
_entity_poly.type
_entity_poly.pdbx_seq_one_letter_code
_entity_poly.pdbx_strand_id
1 'polypeptide(L)' 'MISILDLGTSKISAALVSNENNKLKILDFCSVKSEGFQSGTIVDLNLASESIKNCISELESKSQQKIKNLYV' A
#
# COMPACT_ATOMS: atom_id res chain seq x y z
N MET A 1 -10.21 -8.51 7.39
CA MET A 1 -9.12 -7.53 7.24
C MET A 1 -9.14 -6.97 5.83
N ILE A 2 -8.87 -5.70 5.72
CA ILE A 2 -8.87 -4.97 4.46
C ILE A 2 -7.49 -4.35 4.28
N SER A 3 -6.95 -4.42 3.07
CA SER A 3 -5.70 -3.76 2.72
C SER A 3 -5.99 -2.58 1.82
N ILE A 4 -5.44 -1.43 2.16
CA ILE A 4 -5.67 -0.18 1.42
C ILE A 4 -4.33 0.31 0.89
N LEU A 5 -4.30 0.69 -0.38
CA LEU A 5 -3.12 1.23 -1.03
C LEU A 5 -3.41 2.65 -1.51
N ASP A 6 -2.57 3.59 -1.10
CA ASP A 6 -2.66 4.98 -1.52
C ASP A 6 -1.49 5.30 -2.43
N LEU A 7 -1.79 5.63 -3.68
CA LEU A 7 -0.79 5.95 -4.69
C LEU A 7 -0.59 7.45 -4.76
N GLY A 8 0.48 7.93 -4.15
CA GLY A 8 0.80 9.35 -4.16
C GLY A 8 1.94 9.69 -5.11
N THR A 9 2.18 10.97 -5.30
CA THR A 9 3.26 11.45 -6.16
C THR A 9 4.64 11.20 -5.56
N SER A 10 4.78 11.40 -4.26
CA SER A 10 6.06 11.23 -3.57
C SER A 10 6.14 9.95 -2.75
N LYS A 11 5.00 9.43 -2.31
CA LYS A 11 4.95 8.24 -1.48
C LYS A 11 3.84 7.30 -1.92
N ILE A 12 4.09 6.00 -1.77
CA ILE A 12 3.06 4.98 -1.84
C ILE A 12 2.91 4.48 -0.42
N SER A 13 1.68 4.49 0.08
CA SER A 13 1.39 4.05 1.43
C SER A 13 0.42 2.89 1.41
N ALA A 14 0.61 1.95 2.31
CA ALA A 14 -0.27 0.81 2.44
C ALA A 14 -0.64 0.62 3.90
N ALA A 15 -1.89 0.25 4.15
CA ALA A 15 -2.38 0.01 5.50
C ALA A 15 -3.17 -1.29 5.54
N LEU A 16 -3.01 -2.00 6.63
CA LEU A 16 -3.81 -3.18 6.94
C LEU A 16 -4.81 -2.76 8.01
N VAL A 17 -6.09 -2.94 7.72
CA VAL A 17 -7.18 -2.39 8.54
C VAL A 17 -8.13 -3.51 8.91
N SER A 18 -8.60 -3.53 10.15
CA SER A 18 -9.68 -4.39 10.57
C SER A 18 -10.93 -3.56 10.87
N ASN A 19 -12.08 -4.17 10.64
CA ASN A 19 -13.37 -3.56 10.97
C ASN A 19 -13.96 -4.32 12.16
N GLU A 20 -13.96 -3.65 13.32
CA GLU A 20 -14.49 -4.25 14.55
C GLU A 20 -15.55 -3.33 15.14
N ASN A 21 -16.75 -3.85 15.38
CA ASN A 21 -17.83 -3.11 16.01
C ASN A 21 -18.13 -1.78 15.30
N ASN A 22 -18.14 -1.81 13.97
CA ASN A 22 -18.35 -0.63 13.11
C ASN A 22 -17.27 0.44 13.25
N LYS A 23 -16.10 0.06 13.77
CA LYS A 23 -14.94 0.95 13.86
C LYS A 23 -13.78 0.36 13.07
N LEU A 24 -13.11 1.22 12.33
CA LEU A 24 -11.90 0.83 11.59
C LEU A 24 -10.69 0.99 12.48
N LYS A 25 -9.87 -0.05 12.52
CA LYS A 25 -8.64 -0.03 13.29
C LYS A 25 -7.48 -0.35 12.35
N ILE A 26 -6.47 0.51 12.35
CA ILE A 26 -5.26 0.28 11.57
C ILE A 26 -4.39 -0.72 12.35
N LEU A 27 -4.15 -1.88 11.73
CA LEU A 27 -3.33 -2.92 12.33
C LEU A 27 -1.87 -2.72 12.00
N ASP A 28 -1.58 -2.27 10.79
CA ASP A 28 -0.21 -2.03 10.38
C ASP A 28 -0.20 -1.04 9.22
N PHE A 29 0.94 -0.42 9.00
CA PHE A 29 1.10 0.64 8.02
C PHE A 29 2.53 0.65 7.51
N CYS A 30 2.70 0.90 6.22
CA CYS A 30 4.03 1.17 5.68
C CYS A 30 3.94 2.18 4.55
N SER A 31 5.06 2.81 4.27
CA SER A 31 5.17 3.83 3.24
C SER A 31 6.53 3.70 2.58
N VAL A 32 6.55 3.77 1.25
CA VAL A 32 7.78 3.70 0.48
C VAL A 32 7.82 4.89 -0.48
N LYS A 33 9.02 5.22 -0.96
CA LYS A 33 9.17 6.26 -1.96
C LYS A 33 8.46 5.85 -3.25
N SER A 34 7.69 6.77 -3.79
CA SER A 34 6.99 6.55 -5.05
C SER A 34 7.92 6.80 -6.23
N GLU A 35 8.03 5.82 -7.12
CA GLU A 35 8.79 5.95 -8.35
C GLU A 35 7.92 5.52 -9.52
N GLY A 36 8.08 6.20 -10.65
CA GLY A 36 7.28 5.92 -11.82
C GLY A 36 5.94 6.60 -11.86
N PHE A 37 5.65 7.48 -10.89
CA PHE A 37 4.41 8.25 -10.83
C PHE A 37 4.71 9.74 -10.91
N GLN A 38 3.82 10.47 -11.55
CA GLN A 38 3.87 11.93 -11.59
C GLN A 38 2.46 12.46 -11.60
N SER A 39 2.11 13.27 -10.59
CA SER A 39 0.77 13.86 -10.44
C SER A 39 -0.34 12.79 -10.49
N GLY A 40 -0.09 11.64 -9.84
CA GLY A 40 -1.06 10.54 -9.80
C GLY A 40 -1.12 9.72 -11.08
N THR A 41 -0.30 10.03 -12.09
CA THR A 41 -0.26 9.32 -13.36
C THR A 41 0.98 8.44 -13.43
N ILE A 42 0.82 7.24 -13.97
CA ILE A 42 1.97 6.34 -14.17
C ILE A 42 2.73 6.81 -15.41
N VAL A 43 4.00 7.20 -15.21
CA VAL A 43 4.88 7.62 -16.30
C VAL A 43 5.95 6.58 -16.62
N ASP A 44 6.19 5.63 -15.69
CA ASP A 44 7.08 4.50 -15.91
C ASP A 44 6.46 3.27 -15.25
N LEU A 45 5.95 2.37 -16.07
CA LEU A 45 5.21 1.21 -15.57
C LEU A 45 6.10 0.27 -14.75
N ASN A 46 7.36 0.09 -15.17
CA ASN A 46 8.26 -0.81 -14.47
C ASN A 46 8.62 -0.29 -13.07
N LEU A 47 8.94 0.99 -12.97
CA LEU A 47 9.24 1.62 -11.69
C LEU A 47 8.00 1.67 -10.79
N ALA A 48 6.85 1.97 -11.36
CA ALA A 48 5.59 2.01 -10.61
C ALA A 48 5.26 0.63 -10.04
N SER A 49 5.35 -0.40 -10.86
CA SER A 49 5.09 -1.78 -10.42
C SER A 49 6.03 -2.21 -9.31
N GLU A 50 7.31 -1.86 -9.44
CA GLU A 50 8.31 -2.20 -8.45
C GLU A 50 8.04 -1.48 -7.12
N SER A 51 7.67 -0.21 -7.19
CA SER A 51 7.33 0.57 -5.99
C SER A 51 6.14 -0.04 -5.26
N ILE A 52 5.09 -0.42 -6.00
CA ILE A 52 3.91 -1.05 -5.43
C ILE A 52 4.27 -2.39 -4.79
N LYS A 53 5.04 -3.22 -5.48
CA LYS A 53 5.47 -4.51 -4.96
C LYS A 53 6.29 -4.35 -3.68
N ASN A 54 7.18 -3.38 -3.65
CA ASN A 54 8.01 -3.12 -2.47
C ASN A 54 7.14 -2.70 -1.29
N CYS A 55 6.15 -1.86 -1.52
CA CYS A 55 5.24 -1.41 -0.46
C CYS A 55 4.44 -2.57 0.10
N ILE A 56 3.85 -3.38 -0.76
CA ILE A 56 3.05 -4.54 -0.33
C ILE A 56 3.93 -5.56 0.40
N SER A 57 5.10 -5.84 -0.14
CA SER A 57 6.04 -6.79 0.46
C SER A 57 6.47 -6.33 1.86
N GLU A 58 6.73 -5.05 2.01
CA GLU A 58 7.10 -4.48 3.31
C GLU A 58 5.95 -4.57 4.31
N LEU A 59 4.73 -4.30 3.87
CA LEU A 59 3.55 -4.42 4.72
C LEU A 59 3.33 -5.88 5.14
N GLU A 60 3.48 -6.83 4.22
CA GLU A 60 3.35 -8.26 4.53
C GLU A 60 4.40 -8.71 5.53
N SER A 61 5.63 -8.27 5.34
CA SER A 61 6.74 -8.62 6.24
C SER A 61 6.51 -8.06 7.63
N LYS A 62 6.05 -6.82 7.70
CA LYS A 62 5.83 -6.10 8.95
C LYS A 62 4.66 -6.66 9.74
N SER A 63 3.56 -7.00 9.06
CA SER A 63 2.35 -7.51 9.68
C SER A 63 2.35 -9.03 9.81
N GLN A 64 3.24 -9.71 9.09
CA GLN A 64 3.27 -11.17 8.98
C GLN A 64 1.96 -11.74 8.45
N GLN A 65 1.31 -10.99 7.57
CA GLN A 65 0.06 -11.36 6.93
C GLN A 65 0.24 -11.30 5.42
N LYS A 66 -0.42 -12.20 4.71
CA LYS A 66 -0.48 -12.11 3.25
C LYS A 66 -1.60 -11.18 2.83
N ILE A 67 -1.29 -10.30 1.90
CA ILE A 67 -2.29 -9.36 1.37
C ILE A 67 -3.09 -10.08 0.31
N LYS A 68 -4.39 -10.25 0.56
CA LYS A 68 -5.27 -10.95 -0.36
C LYS A 68 -6.23 -10.01 -1.09
N ASN A 69 -6.75 -9.03 -0.41
CA ASN A 69 -7.66 -8.05 -0.98
C ASN A 69 -7.05 -6.68 -0.84
N LEU A 70 -6.98 -5.95 -1.96
CA LEU A 70 -6.33 -4.66 -1.98
C LEU A 70 -7.28 -3.63 -2.58
N TYR A 71 -7.51 -2.54 -1.88
CA TYR A 71 -8.29 -1.40 -2.34
C TYR A 71 -7.36 -0.22 -2.58
N VAL A 72 -7.47 0.35 -3.74
CA VAL A 72 -6.60 1.46 -4.18
C VAL A 72 -7.32 2.79 -4.07
#